data_b39aaf6e3b2f495e39ea7b757393e84e
#
_entry.id   b39aaf6e3b2f495e39ea7b757393e84e
#
_cell.length_a   1.000
_cell.length_b   1.000
_cell.length_c   1.000
_cell.angle_alpha   90.00
_cell.angle_beta   90.00
_cell.angle_gamma   90.00
#
_symmetry.space_group_name_H-M   'P 1'
#
loop_
_entity.id
_entity.type
_entity.pdbx_description
1 polymer ?
#
loop_
_entity_poly.entity_id
_entity_poly.type
_entity_poly.pdbx_seq_one_letter_code
_entity_poly.pdbx_strand_id
1 'polypeptide(L)'
;MPVTFRSLRPDDKPLFADFLRSLSRKDNYYLVADVNNDQTIQRWMDNVASGQTVGVIALVGGRMVGYCNLKTNNLPWVRHVGEIRMSVSAAHRGHGIGRILAGKIFSIARSRGLQKLWVRMASSQEAAQVVFQNLGFHTEALLSGFVKNENGLIEDLVIMSHDSGELWSF
;
A
#
# COMPACT_ATOMS: atom_id res chain seq x y z
N MET A 1 14.01 19.04 -4.99
CA MET A 1 14.50 18.56 -3.68
C MET A 1 14.65 17.04 -3.74
N PRO A 2 15.67 16.47 -3.09
CA PRO A 2 15.85 15.02 -3.09
C PRO A 2 14.70 14.33 -2.34
N VAL A 3 14.35 13.12 -2.80
CA VAL A 3 13.38 12.26 -2.11
C VAL A 3 14.11 11.44 -1.06
N THR A 4 13.63 11.45 0.16
CA THR A 4 14.15 10.61 1.25
C THR A 4 13.11 9.55 1.63
N PHE A 5 13.59 8.40 2.10
CA PHE A 5 12.76 7.26 2.44
C PHE A 5 13.09 6.77 3.85
N ARG A 6 12.07 6.51 4.65
CA ARG A 6 12.22 5.94 5.99
C ARG A 6 10.97 5.17 6.41
N SER A 7 11.09 4.41 7.47
CA SER A 7 9.94 3.75 8.09
C SER A 7 8.95 4.79 8.65
N LEU A 8 7.67 4.47 8.56
CA LEU A 8 6.59 5.19 9.23
C LEU A 8 6.66 4.84 10.74
N ARG A 9 6.51 5.86 11.57
CA ARG A 9 6.55 5.75 13.03
C ARG A 9 5.19 6.12 13.64
N PRO A 10 4.85 5.64 14.83
CA PRO A 10 3.59 6.00 15.49
C PRO A 10 3.39 7.50 15.71
N ASP A 11 4.47 8.26 15.93
CA ASP A 11 4.46 9.71 16.10
C ASP A 11 4.34 10.50 14.79
N ASP A 12 4.39 9.83 13.64
CA ASP A 12 4.15 10.45 12.33
C ASP A 12 2.63 10.68 12.03
N LYS A 13 1.73 10.46 12.98
CA LYS A 13 0.30 10.61 12.76
C LYS A 13 -0.09 11.92 12.08
N PRO A 14 0.40 13.11 12.50
CA PRO A 14 0.07 14.36 11.81
C PRO A 14 0.54 14.38 10.36
N LEU A 15 1.77 13.93 10.11
CA LEU A 15 2.35 13.86 8.78
C LEU A 15 1.58 12.92 7.85
N PHE A 16 1.17 11.76 8.38
CA PHE A 16 0.38 10.78 7.65
C PHE A 16 -1.04 11.30 7.37
N ALA A 17 -1.68 11.94 8.34
CA ALA A 17 -2.99 12.56 8.17
C ALA A 17 -2.98 13.64 7.08
N ASP A 18 -1.97 14.51 7.08
CA ASP A 18 -1.79 15.54 6.06
C ASP A 18 -1.59 14.95 4.67
N PHE A 19 -0.82 13.87 4.57
CA PHE A 19 -0.64 13.16 3.30
C PHE A 19 -1.97 12.60 2.78
N LEU A 20 -2.72 11.89 3.62
CA LEU A 20 -4.02 11.32 3.24
C LEU A 20 -5.00 12.42 2.77
N ARG A 21 -5.07 13.54 3.47
CA ARG A 21 -5.94 14.67 3.09
C ARG A 21 -5.49 15.35 1.80
N SER A 22 -4.21 15.27 1.44
CA SER A 22 -3.66 15.83 0.20
C SER A 22 -3.98 15.00 -1.04
N LEU A 23 -4.35 13.74 -0.87
CA LEU A 23 -4.72 12.84 -1.97
C LEU A 23 -6.07 13.21 -2.58
N SER A 24 -6.26 12.89 -3.86
CA SER A 24 -7.56 13.06 -4.50
C SER A 24 -8.64 12.19 -3.81
N ARG A 25 -9.91 12.59 -3.94
CA ARG A 25 -11.03 11.78 -3.45
C ARG A 25 -10.99 10.34 -3.98
N LYS A 26 -10.65 10.16 -5.26
CA LYS A 26 -10.51 8.85 -5.90
C LYS A 26 -9.41 8.03 -5.25
N ASP A 27 -8.23 8.61 -5.03
CA ASP A 27 -7.10 7.90 -4.41
C ASP A 27 -7.42 7.51 -2.96
N ASN A 28 -8.06 8.40 -2.20
CA ASN A 28 -8.46 8.14 -0.82
C ASN A 28 -9.55 7.09 -0.70
N TYR A 29 -10.46 7.02 -1.65
CA TYR A 29 -11.62 6.11 -1.61
C TYR A 29 -11.19 4.64 -1.41
N TYR A 30 -10.08 4.25 -2.05
CA TYR A 30 -9.58 2.87 -1.97
C TYR A 30 -8.58 2.61 -0.83
N LEU A 31 -8.13 3.66 -0.15
CA LEU A 31 -7.14 3.53 0.93
C LEU A 31 -7.78 3.45 2.31
N VAL A 32 -8.64 4.39 2.61
CA VAL A 32 -9.22 4.57 3.96
C VAL A 32 -10.69 4.91 3.81
N ALA A 33 -11.51 4.36 4.68
CA ALA A 33 -12.95 4.60 4.67
C ALA A 33 -13.31 6.08 4.90
N ASP A 34 -12.59 6.77 5.79
CA ASP A 34 -12.78 8.19 6.08
C ASP A 34 -11.48 8.83 6.60
N VAL A 35 -10.84 9.60 5.73
CA VAL A 35 -9.58 10.31 6.05
C VAL A 35 -9.78 11.50 7.01
N ASN A 36 -11.00 11.95 7.21
CA ASN A 36 -11.34 13.02 8.14
C ASN A 36 -11.66 12.49 9.54
N ASN A 37 -11.81 11.17 9.69
CA ASN A 37 -12.05 10.54 10.96
C ASN A 37 -10.72 10.24 11.67
N ASP A 38 -10.43 11.01 12.72
CA ASP A 38 -9.21 10.87 13.50
C ASP A 38 -9.05 9.47 14.13
N GLN A 39 -10.14 8.82 14.53
CA GLN A 39 -10.11 7.46 15.07
C GLN A 39 -9.69 6.42 14.01
N THR A 40 -10.04 6.63 12.75
CA THR A 40 -9.60 5.76 11.65
C THR A 40 -8.08 5.86 11.46
N ILE A 41 -7.54 7.07 11.46
CA ILE A 41 -6.10 7.30 11.38
C ILE A 41 -5.40 6.77 12.64
N GLN A 42 -5.98 6.97 13.82
CA GLN A 42 -5.42 6.46 15.07
C GLN A 42 -5.30 4.92 15.06
N ARG A 43 -6.34 4.20 14.65
CA ARG A 43 -6.28 2.73 14.52
C ARG A 43 -5.18 2.27 13.56
N TRP A 44 -4.95 3.03 12.49
CA TRP A 44 -3.85 2.74 11.58
C TRP A 44 -2.49 2.89 12.28
N MET A 45 -2.29 3.98 13.04
CA MET A 45 -1.06 4.19 13.81
C MET A 45 -0.89 3.14 14.92
N ASP A 46 -1.98 2.70 15.55
CA ASP A 46 -1.94 1.62 16.55
C ASP A 46 -1.46 0.29 15.92
N ASN A 47 -1.88 -0.01 14.70
CA ASN A 47 -1.40 -1.17 13.95
C ASN A 47 0.09 -1.04 13.57
N VAL A 48 0.57 0.18 13.31
CA VAL A 48 2.00 0.44 13.11
C VAL A 48 2.77 0.23 14.42
N ALA A 49 2.25 0.75 15.53
CA ALA A 49 2.86 0.59 16.84
C ALA A 49 2.96 -0.88 17.28
N SER A 50 1.93 -1.69 16.99
CA SER A 50 1.91 -3.12 17.32
C SER A 50 2.76 -4.00 16.39
N GLY A 51 3.24 -3.45 15.27
CA GLY A 51 3.99 -4.19 14.25
C GLY A 51 3.13 -5.05 13.31
N GLN A 52 1.80 -5.03 13.42
CA GLN A 52 0.90 -5.67 12.46
C GLN A 52 0.97 -5.03 11.08
N THR A 53 1.24 -3.73 11.04
CA THR A 53 1.47 -2.97 9.82
C THR A 53 2.85 -2.35 9.88
N VAL A 54 3.64 -2.55 8.85
CA VAL A 54 4.89 -1.83 8.63
C VAL A 54 4.71 -0.91 7.46
N GLY A 55 5.05 0.36 7.63
CA GLY A 55 4.99 1.36 6.58
C GLY A 55 6.37 1.92 6.23
N VAL A 56 6.57 2.23 4.96
CA VAL A 56 7.69 3.03 4.46
C VAL A 56 7.12 4.26 3.78
N ILE A 57 7.69 5.42 4.06
CA ILE A 57 7.27 6.71 3.54
C ILE A 57 8.35 7.35 2.68
N ALA A 58 7.91 8.09 1.68
CA ALA A 58 8.74 8.96 0.85
C ALA A 58 8.46 10.42 1.21
N LEU A 59 9.51 11.18 1.41
CA LEU A 59 9.45 12.58 1.84
C LEU A 59 10.18 13.48 0.83
N VAL A 60 9.56 14.62 0.54
CA VAL A 60 10.17 15.74 -0.23
C VAL A 60 9.99 17.02 0.58
N GLY A 61 11.08 17.66 0.96
CA GLY A 61 11.03 18.90 1.75
C GLY A 61 10.29 18.72 3.09
N GLY A 62 10.40 17.54 3.72
CA GLY A 62 9.71 17.22 4.98
C GLY A 62 8.23 16.86 4.83
N ARG A 63 7.68 16.93 3.62
CA ARG A 63 6.29 16.52 3.34
C ARG A 63 6.25 15.10 2.80
N MET A 64 5.28 14.33 3.25
CA MET A 64 5.06 12.98 2.75
C MET A 64 4.42 13.03 1.36
N VAL A 65 5.05 12.35 0.41
CA VAL A 65 4.61 12.29 -1.00
C VAL A 65 4.29 10.87 -1.46
N GLY A 66 4.62 9.88 -0.65
CA GLY A 66 4.34 8.48 -0.94
C GLY A 66 4.37 7.61 0.29
N TYR A 67 3.66 6.52 0.22
CA TYR A 67 3.50 5.55 1.28
C TYR A 67 3.31 4.15 0.71
N CYS A 68 3.99 3.18 1.29
CA CYS A 68 3.75 1.76 1.05
C CYS A 68 3.74 1.01 2.36
N ASN A 69 2.77 0.15 2.59
CA ASN A 69 2.70 -0.67 3.78
C ASN A 69 2.63 -2.16 3.48
N LEU A 70 2.97 -2.92 4.50
CA LEU A 70 2.84 -4.37 4.59
C LEU A 70 2.00 -4.68 5.81
N LYS A 71 0.85 -5.28 5.60
CA LYS A 71 -0.04 -5.77 6.66
C LYS A 71 0.07 -7.29 6.76
N THR A 72 0.33 -7.78 7.96
CA THR A 72 0.43 -9.22 8.25
C THR A 72 -0.66 -9.65 9.22
N ASN A 73 -0.93 -10.95 9.27
CA ASN A 73 -1.89 -11.55 10.18
C ASN A 73 -1.18 -12.63 10.99
N ASN A 74 -1.50 -12.73 12.29
CA ASN A 74 -0.88 -13.69 13.21
C ASN A 74 -1.58 -15.06 13.21
N LEU A 75 -2.70 -15.23 12.49
CA LEU A 75 -3.38 -16.51 12.39
C LEU A 75 -2.48 -17.53 11.68
N PRO A 76 -2.28 -18.73 12.27
CA PRO A 76 -1.29 -19.71 11.78
C PRO A 76 -1.41 -20.06 10.29
N TRP A 77 -2.64 -20.12 9.77
CA TRP A 77 -2.89 -20.53 8.38
C TRP A 77 -2.68 -19.42 7.34
N VAL A 78 -2.52 -18.15 7.73
CA VAL A 78 -2.27 -17.00 6.84
C VAL A 78 -1.08 -16.14 7.23
N ARG A 79 -0.37 -16.47 8.32
CA ARG A 79 0.77 -15.65 8.81
C ARG A 79 1.95 -15.55 7.83
N HIS A 80 2.01 -16.42 6.84
CA HIS A 80 3.04 -16.43 5.79
C HIS A 80 2.73 -15.49 4.62
N VAL A 81 1.59 -14.80 4.67
CA VAL A 81 1.08 -13.93 3.60
C VAL A 81 1.05 -12.49 4.08
N GLY A 82 1.49 -11.55 3.24
CA GLY A 82 1.42 -10.11 3.50
C GLY A 82 0.58 -9.39 2.45
N GLU A 83 -0.29 -8.47 2.91
CA GLU A 83 -1.02 -7.56 2.03
C GLU A 83 -0.24 -6.25 1.88
N ILE A 84 -0.05 -5.82 0.64
CA ILE A 84 0.58 -4.54 0.32
C ILE A 84 -0.48 -3.52 -0.07
N ARG A 85 -0.30 -2.29 0.42
CA ARG A 85 -1.01 -1.10 -0.05
C ARG A 85 0.00 0.00 -0.32
N MET A 86 -0.18 0.71 -1.44
CA MET A 86 0.73 1.77 -1.84
C MET A 86 -0.04 2.96 -2.40
N SER A 87 0.41 4.15 -2.08
CA SER A 87 -0.05 5.38 -2.69
C SER A 87 1.11 6.35 -2.88
N VAL A 88 1.09 7.05 -4.02
CA VAL A 88 2.01 8.16 -4.33
C VAL A 88 1.16 9.34 -4.79
N SER A 89 1.41 10.53 -4.25
CA SER A 89 0.71 11.75 -4.64
C SER A 89 0.84 11.99 -6.15
N ALA A 90 -0.22 12.46 -6.78
CA ALA A 90 -0.30 12.60 -8.23
C ALA A 90 0.88 13.38 -8.83
N ALA A 91 1.28 14.47 -8.18
CA ALA A 91 2.39 15.31 -8.62
C ALA A 91 3.78 14.62 -8.60
N HIS A 92 3.90 13.48 -7.91
CA HIS A 92 5.16 12.75 -7.73
C HIS A 92 5.15 11.36 -8.39
N ARG A 93 4.09 11.02 -9.12
CA ARG A 93 4.01 9.78 -9.91
C ARG A 93 4.95 9.82 -11.11
N GLY A 94 5.33 8.65 -11.62
CA GLY A 94 6.22 8.55 -12.78
C GLY A 94 7.71 8.78 -12.50
N HIS A 95 8.09 9.04 -11.26
CA HIS A 95 9.49 9.32 -10.85
C HIS A 95 10.14 8.14 -10.11
N GLY A 96 9.60 6.95 -10.20
CA GLY A 96 10.16 5.74 -9.58
C GLY A 96 9.95 5.60 -8.07
N ILE A 97 9.26 6.55 -7.42
CA ILE A 97 9.03 6.53 -5.96
C ILE A 97 8.33 5.25 -5.51
N GLY A 98 7.26 4.85 -6.22
CA GLY A 98 6.52 3.63 -5.91
C GLY A 98 7.39 2.37 -5.98
N ARG A 99 8.28 2.29 -6.97
CA ARG A 99 9.22 1.17 -7.11
C ARG A 99 10.19 1.08 -5.93
N ILE A 100 10.72 2.21 -5.48
CA ILE A 100 11.63 2.24 -4.33
C ILE A 100 10.89 1.87 -3.05
N LEU A 101 9.68 2.42 -2.83
CA LEU A 101 8.83 2.07 -1.69
C LEU A 101 8.54 0.57 -1.65
N ALA A 102 8.11 -0.01 -2.78
CA ALA A 102 7.84 -1.44 -2.89
C ALA A 102 9.09 -2.28 -2.62
N GLY A 103 10.24 -1.91 -3.17
CA GLY A 103 11.51 -2.60 -2.93
C GLY A 103 11.89 -2.64 -1.46
N LYS A 104 11.68 -1.55 -0.72
CA LYS A 104 11.91 -1.51 0.74
C LYS A 104 10.92 -2.41 1.50
N ILE A 105 9.65 -2.43 1.11
CA ILE A 105 8.64 -3.32 1.69
C ILE A 105 8.97 -4.79 1.38
N PHE A 106 9.43 -5.11 0.18
CA PHE A 106 9.86 -6.47 -0.17
C PHE A 106 11.02 -6.94 0.70
N SER A 107 12.01 -6.07 0.96
CA SER A 107 13.11 -6.38 1.88
C SER A 107 12.62 -6.70 3.29
N ILE A 108 11.63 -5.95 3.78
CA ILE A 108 11.01 -6.21 5.09
C ILE A 108 10.24 -7.52 5.07
N ALA A 109 9.45 -7.78 4.04
CA ALA A 109 8.70 -9.02 3.88
C ALA A 109 9.64 -10.24 3.89
N ARG A 110 10.76 -10.14 3.18
CA ARG A 110 11.81 -11.15 3.16
C ARG A 110 12.39 -11.39 4.56
N SER A 111 12.75 -10.33 5.28
CA SER A 111 13.33 -10.45 6.63
C SER A 111 12.35 -11.08 7.63
N ARG A 112 11.05 -10.96 7.39
CA ARG A 112 9.97 -11.59 8.17
C ARG A 112 9.63 -13.01 7.74
N GLY A 113 10.28 -13.54 6.70
CA GLY A 113 10.03 -14.89 6.19
C GLY A 113 8.67 -15.06 5.51
N LEU A 114 8.07 -13.98 5.00
CA LEU A 114 6.82 -14.09 4.25
C LEU A 114 7.03 -14.86 2.95
N GLN A 115 6.06 -15.68 2.58
CA GLN A 115 6.12 -16.57 1.42
C GLN A 115 5.27 -16.08 0.25
N LYS A 116 4.31 -15.20 0.52
CA LYS A 116 3.43 -14.64 -0.51
C LYS A 116 3.09 -13.19 -0.16
N LEU A 117 3.10 -12.34 -1.18
CA LEU A 117 2.59 -10.98 -1.10
C LEU A 117 1.38 -10.83 -2.04
N TRP A 118 0.40 -10.07 -1.63
CA TRP A 118 -0.77 -9.82 -2.45
C TRP A 118 -1.25 -8.37 -2.35
N VAL A 119 -1.98 -7.94 -3.35
CA VAL A 119 -2.59 -6.63 -3.45
C VAL A 119 -3.97 -6.79 -4.08
N ARG A 120 -4.90 -5.94 -3.69
CA ARG A 120 -6.24 -5.86 -4.27
C ARG A 120 -6.54 -4.46 -4.75
N MET A 121 -7.26 -4.36 -5.85
CA MET A 121 -7.65 -3.09 -6.46
C MET A 121 -8.94 -3.24 -7.28
N ALA A 122 -9.64 -2.14 -7.51
CA ALA A 122 -10.76 -2.13 -8.44
C ALA A 122 -10.24 -2.27 -9.89
N SER A 123 -11.04 -2.87 -10.75
CA SER A 123 -10.68 -3.09 -12.16
C SER A 123 -10.38 -1.79 -12.92
N SER A 124 -10.96 -0.67 -12.51
CA SER A 124 -10.67 0.66 -13.08
C SER A 124 -9.31 1.25 -12.69
N GLN A 125 -8.63 0.67 -11.70
CA GLN A 125 -7.30 1.11 -11.27
C GLN A 125 -6.19 0.51 -12.16
N GLU A 126 -6.29 0.71 -13.47
CA GLU A 126 -5.39 0.11 -14.47
C GLU A 126 -3.93 0.51 -14.27
N ALA A 127 -3.67 1.79 -13.94
CA ALA A 127 -2.31 2.25 -13.69
C ALA A 127 -1.66 1.53 -12.50
N ALA A 128 -2.41 1.24 -11.44
CA ALA A 128 -1.92 0.46 -10.31
C ALA A 128 -1.63 -0.99 -10.71
N GLN A 129 -2.48 -1.61 -11.54
CA GLN A 129 -2.25 -2.96 -12.07
C GLN A 129 -0.94 -3.03 -12.84
N VAL A 130 -0.66 -2.06 -13.72
CA VAL A 130 0.59 -1.98 -14.48
C VAL A 130 1.80 -1.86 -13.55
N VAL A 131 1.72 -1.02 -12.50
CA VAL A 131 2.81 -0.88 -11.51
C VAL A 131 3.12 -2.23 -10.86
N PHE A 132 2.10 -2.95 -10.39
CA PHE A 132 2.31 -4.25 -9.74
C PHE A 132 2.75 -5.34 -10.71
N GLN A 133 2.25 -5.34 -11.96
CA GLN A 133 2.78 -6.23 -13.01
C GLN A 133 4.28 -6.01 -13.24
N ASN A 134 4.73 -4.75 -13.32
CA ASN A 134 6.13 -4.41 -13.48
C ASN A 134 6.99 -4.77 -12.26
N LEU A 135 6.37 -4.95 -11.09
CA LEU A 135 7.01 -5.45 -9.87
C LEU A 135 7.01 -6.99 -9.79
N GLY A 136 6.49 -7.68 -10.80
CA GLY A 136 6.45 -9.14 -10.88
C GLY A 136 5.20 -9.79 -10.32
N PHE A 137 4.17 -9.01 -9.95
CA PHE A 137 2.87 -9.55 -9.56
C PHE A 137 2.09 -10.03 -10.78
N HIS A 138 1.30 -11.07 -10.61
CA HIS A 138 0.36 -11.57 -11.61
C HIS A 138 -1.07 -11.56 -11.07
N THR A 139 -2.05 -11.50 -11.96
CA THR A 139 -3.46 -11.59 -11.57
C THR A 139 -3.76 -13.00 -11.07
N GLU A 140 -4.17 -13.08 -9.82
CA GLU A 140 -4.55 -14.33 -9.15
C GLU A 140 -6.04 -14.61 -9.30
N ALA A 141 -6.87 -13.57 -9.16
CA ALA A 141 -8.32 -13.66 -9.24
C ALA A 141 -8.96 -12.37 -9.72
N LEU A 142 -10.12 -12.54 -10.36
CA LEU A 142 -11.04 -11.48 -10.72
C LEU A 142 -12.41 -11.82 -10.12
N LEU A 143 -12.87 -10.99 -9.18
CA LEU A 143 -14.15 -11.18 -8.51
C LEU A 143 -15.18 -10.22 -9.10
N SER A 144 -16.13 -10.78 -9.85
CA SER A 144 -17.12 -10.00 -10.59
C SER A 144 -18.06 -9.24 -9.67
N GLY A 145 -18.23 -7.93 -9.91
CA GLY A 145 -19.18 -7.07 -9.21
C GLY A 145 -18.93 -6.93 -7.71
N PHE A 146 -17.69 -7.06 -7.26
CA PHE A 146 -17.35 -7.20 -5.85
C PHE A 146 -17.11 -5.88 -5.12
N VAL A 147 -16.93 -4.78 -5.85
CA VAL A 147 -16.66 -3.45 -5.29
C VAL A 147 -17.53 -2.37 -5.93
N LYS A 148 -17.64 -1.23 -5.26
CA LYS A 148 -18.20 0.00 -5.84
C LYS A 148 -17.12 1.06 -5.91
N ASN A 149 -17.11 1.83 -6.98
CA ASN A 149 -16.22 2.99 -7.09
C ASN A 149 -16.81 4.22 -6.37
N GLU A 150 -16.07 5.31 -6.37
CA GLU A 150 -16.45 6.57 -5.72
C GLU A 150 -17.73 7.22 -6.28
N ASN A 151 -18.18 6.79 -7.46
CA ASN A 151 -19.42 7.23 -8.10
C ASN A 151 -20.60 6.25 -7.86
N GLY A 152 -20.38 5.19 -7.06
CA GLY A 152 -21.37 4.16 -6.75
C GLY A 152 -21.56 3.11 -7.83
N LEU A 153 -20.71 3.09 -8.89
CA LEU A 153 -20.75 2.08 -9.93
C LEU A 153 -20.11 0.78 -9.46
N ILE A 154 -20.74 -0.33 -9.78
CA ILE A 154 -20.23 -1.68 -9.47
C ILE A 154 -19.06 -1.99 -10.42
N GLU A 155 -17.99 -2.48 -9.85
CA GLU A 155 -16.76 -2.89 -10.54
C GLU A 155 -16.27 -4.24 -10.02
N ASP A 156 -15.39 -4.86 -10.80
CA ASP A 156 -14.74 -6.10 -10.38
C ASP A 156 -13.56 -5.80 -9.43
N LEU A 157 -13.28 -6.74 -8.53
CA LEU A 157 -12.10 -6.72 -7.69
C LEU A 157 -11.00 -7.56 -8.33
N VAL A 158 -9.86 -6.95 -8.59
CA VAL A 158 -8.64 -7.62 -9.07
C VAL A 158 -7.76 -7.95 -7.87
N ILE A 159 -7.37 -9.22 -7.75
CA ILE A 159 -6.37 -9.68 -6.78
C ILE A 159 -5.12 -10.07 -7.55
N MET A 160 -4.00 -9.48 -7.18
CA MET A 160 -2.69 -9.81 -7.73
C MET A 160 -1.78 -10.33 -6.62
N SER A 161 -0.89 -11.24 -6.95
CA SER A 161 0.03 -11.82 -5.98
C SER A 161 1.41 -12.07 -6.57
N HIS A 162 2.37 -12.27 -5.67
CA HIS A 162 3.73 -12.63 -5.98
C HIS A 162 4.24 -13.64 -4.96
N ASP A 163 4.81 -14.76 -5.44
CA ASP A 163 5.36 -15.81 -4.59
C ASP A 163 6.83 -15.49 -4.22
N SER A 164 7.21 -15.73 -2.96
CA SER A 164 8.49 -15.29 -2.42
C SER A 164 9.73 -15.93 -3.06
N GLY A 165 9.61 -17.14 -3.58
CA GLY A 165 10.73 -17.82 -4.26
C GLY A 165 11.24 -17.04 -5.47
N GLU A 166 10.37 -16.26 -6.11
CA GLU A 166 10.69 -15.39 -7.23
C GLU A 166 11.03 -13.96 -6.81
N LEU A 167 10.43 -13.49 -5.67
CA LEU A 167 10.67 -12.16 -5.11
C LEU A 167 12.13 -11.92 -4.70
N TRP A 168 12.84 -12.98 -4.36
CA TRP A 168 14.15 -12.86 -3.75
C TRP A 168 15.29 -12.96 -4.76
N SER A 169 14.96 -12.95 -6.06
CA SER A 169 15.92 -13.01 -7.17
C SER A 169 16.38 -11.65 -7.70
N PHE A 170 16.04 -10.55 -7.03
CA PHE A 170 16.41 -9.18 -7.43
C PHE A 170 17.50 -8.59 -6.57
#